data_6d24cee5325748a8a7ccc8df463caa49
#
_entry.id   6d24cee5325748a8a7ccc8df463caa49
#
_cell.length_a   1.000
_cell.length_b   1.000
_cell.length_c   1.000
_cell.angle_alpha   90.00
_cell.angle_beta   90.00
_cell.angle_gamma   90.00
#
_symmetry.space_group_name_H-M   'P 1'
#
loop_
_entity.id
_entity.type
_entity.pdbx_description
1 polymer ?
#
loop_
_entity_poly.entity_id
_entity_poly.type
_entity_poly.pdbx_seq_one_letter_code
_entity_poly.pdbx_strand_id
1 'polypeptide(L)'
;MAMTDPSLCPANSGLVAIGARLRHCSRITTLGFRPNFSDYPLKQQQQLISARRILYPTAFYASLFNAMGKPTFPSVHTYTFAMDKIRQTAMFQMLGVPHPKTRVYYGPRQKQTILSEFSFPFIAKIPRGSARGQGVFLITNPKDLSTYLNRKGPAYIQEYLALDRDMRIIIIGRDVVLAYWRVAPADTFKTNISQGGHICFDPVPAAALDLALSTADKCGWDDVGIDIVESQGRFLVLEGNMKYGTKGFKTVGIDYKQML
;
A
#
# COMPACT_ATOMS: atom_id res chain seq x y z
N MET A 1 24.94 -21.64 27.43
CA MET A 1 23.50 -21.89 27.32
C MET A 1 22.82 -21.21 28.50
N ALA A 2 22.53 -19.91 28.40
CA ALA A 2 21.87 -19.12 29.45
C ALA A 2 20.41 -18.99 29.05
N MET A 3 19.56 -19.65 29.80
CA MET A 3 18.09 -19.51 29.73
C MET A 3 17.75 -18.10 30.23
N THR A 4 17.33 -17.22 29.35
CA THR A 4 16.79 -15.93 29.73
C THR A 4 15.40 -16.14 30.33
N ASP A 5 15.24 -15.78 31.58
CA ASP A 5 14.02 -15.80 32.35
C ASP A 5 12.91 -14.97 31.65
N PRO A 6 11.72 -15.53 31.31
CA PRO A 6 10.65 -14.81 30.67
C PRO A 6 9.96 -13.75 31.54
N SER A 7 10.33 -13.63 32.82
CA SER A 7 9.69 -12.73 33.79
C SER A 7 10.24 -11.30 33.83
N LEU A 8 11.27 -10.98 33.03
CA LEU A 8 11.96 -9.67 33.04
C LEU A 8 11.61 -8.76 31.87
N CYS A 9 10.40 -8.82 31.30
CA CYS A 9 9.91 -7.74 30.45
C CYS A 9 9.12 -6.73 31.28
N PRO A 10 9.54 -5.44 31.34
CA PRO A 10 8.80 -4.45 32.09
C PRO A 10 7.39 -4.30 31.50
N ALA A 11 6.40 -4.48 32.33
CA ALA A 11 4.97 -4.43 32.00
C ALA A 11 4.46 -3.03 31.63
N ASN A 12 5.28 -2.19 30.97
CA ASN A 12 4.85 -0.88 30.46
C ASN A 12 5.78 -0.41 29.34
N SER A 13 5.68 -1.04 28.16
CA SER A 13 6.53 -0.71 27.00
C SER A 13 6.26 0.71 26.42
N GLY A 14 5.28 1.46 26.93
CA GLY A 14 4.84 2.73 26.34
C GLY A 14 4.28 2.58 24.92
N LEU A 15 3.91 1.36 24.54
CA LEU A 15 3.36 1.01 23.22
C LEU A 15 1.89 0.64 23.37
N VAL A 16 1.03 1.26 22.58
CA VAL A 16 -0.43 1.02 22.56
C VAL A 16 -0.88 0.88 21.13
N ALA A 17 -1.76 -0.10 20.84
CA ALA A 17 -2.38 -0.26 19.54
C ALA A 17 -3.86 0.16 19.58
N ILE A 18 -4.34 0.77 18.49
CA ILE A 18 -5.77 1.07 18.30
C ILE A 18 -6.41 0.04 17.38
N GLY A 19 -5.85 -0.18 16.21
CA GLY A 19 -6.37 -1.17 15.25
C GLY A 19 -6.20 -2.61 15.73
N ALA A 20 -7.05 -3.50 15.22
CA ALA A 20 -7.12 -4.90 15.64
C ALA A 20 -5.92 -5.76 15.20
N ARG A 21 -4.98 -5.21 14.42
CA ARG A 21 -3.90 -5.98 13.79
C ARG A 21 -2.99 -6.69 14.80
N LEU A 22 -2.76 -6.06 15.97
CA LEU A 22 -1.92 -6.61 17.05
C LEU A 22 -2.72 -7.22 18.22
N ARG A 23 -4.03 -7.46 18.04
CA ARG A 23 -4.87 -8.01 19.14
C ARG A 23 -4.38 -9.36 19.65
N HIS A 24 -3.67 -10.13 18.85
CA HIS A 24 -3.09 -11.43 19.23
C HIS A 24 -1.77 -11.29 20.01
N CYS A 25 -1.13 -10.13 20.01
CA CYS A 25 0.14 -9.91 20.69
C CYS A 25 -0.13 -9.58 22.18
N SER A 26 0.26 -10.47 23.09
CA SER A 26 0.08 -10.29 24.52
C SER A 26 0.92 -9.14 25.12
N ARG A 27 2.01 -8.76 24.43
CA ARG A 27 2.90 -7.67 24.84
C ARG A 27 2.36 -6.27 24.52
N ILE A 28 1.32 -6.17 23.68
CA ILE A 28 0.75 -4.91 23.22
C ILE A 28 -0.70 -4.79 23.65
N THR A 29 -1.02 -3.72 24.39
CA THR A 29 -2.41 -3.40 24.71
C THR A 29 -3.12 -2.87 23.47
N THR A 30 -4.11 -3.60 22.95
CA THR A 30 -4.95 -3.18 21.83
C THR A 30 -6.28 -2.66 22.35
N LEU A 31 -6.54 -1.35 22.19
CA LEU A 31 -7.70 -0.65 22.75
C LEU A 31 -8.96 -0.78 21.87
N GLY A 32 -8.80 -1.00 20.58
CA GLY A 32 -9.89 -0.91 19.60
C GLY A 32 -10.15 0.53 19.14
N PHE A 33 -10.75 0.65 17.95
CA PHE A 33 -11.09 1.97 17.38
C PHE A 33 -12.40 2.50 17.98
N ARG A 34 -12.37 3.74 18.45
CA ARG A 34 -13.53 4.52 18.87
C ARG A 34 -13.49 5.89 18.17
N PRO A 35 -14.56 6.31 17.46
CA PRO A 35 -14.58 7.59 16.75
C PRO A 35 -14.39 8.79 17.65
N ASN A 36 -15.00 8.77 18.84
CA ASN A 36 -14.89 9.83 19.82
C ASN A 36 -13.82 9.44 20.85
N PHE A 37 -12.88 10.33 21.10
CA PHE A 37 -11.85 10.09 22.11
C PHE A 37 -12.44 9.92 23.52
N SER A 38 -13.52 10.65 23.84
CA SER A 38 -14.25 10.56 25.10
C SER A 38 -14.92 9.20 25.36
N ASP A 39 -15.12 8.37 24.31
CA ASP A 39 -15.68 7.04 24.47
C ASP A 39 -14.67 6.03 25.04
N TYR A 40 -13.38 6.36 25.05
CA TYR A 40 -12.40 5.56 25.75
C TYR A 40 -12.52 5.77 27.26
N PRO A 41 -12.49 4.70 28.10
CA PRO A 41 -12.36 4.84 29.56
C PRO A 41 -11.16 5.72 29.94
N LEU A 42 -11.25 6.48 31.03
CA LEU A 42 -10.20 7.43 31.44
C LEU A 42 -8.79 6.81 31.44
N LYS A 43 -8.66 5.58 31.95
CA LYS A 43 -7.38 4.84 31.92
C LYS A 43 -6.84 4.67 30.53
N GLN A 44 -7.69 4.36 29.54
CA GLN A 44 -7.28 4.18 28.14
C GLN A 44 -6.95 5.52 27.48
N GLN A 45 -7.69 6.59 27.81
CA GLN A 45 -7.34 7.94 27.36
C GLN A 45 -5.94 8.33 27.84
N GLN A 46 -5.64 8.11 29.12
CA GLN A 46 -4.30 8.34 29.67
C GLN A 46 -3.22 7.50 28.99
N GLN A 47 -3.50 6.21 28.72
CA GLN A 47 -2.58 5.35 27.97
C GLN A 47 -2.28 5.89 26.57
N LEU A 48 -3.30 6.38 25.84
CA LEU A 48 -3.11 6.98 24.52
C LEU A 48 -2.30 8.28 24.58
N ILE A 49 -2.56 9.12 25.59
CA ILE A 49 -1.84 10.39 25.78
C ILE A 49 -0.39 10.15 26.19
N SER A 50 -0.12 9.22 27.10
CA SER A 50 1.22 8.95 27.63
C SER A 50 2.06 7.99 26.80
N ALA A 51 1.45 7.26 25.85
CA ALA A 51 2.16 6.29 25.02
C ALA A 51 3.33 6.92 24.25
N ARG A 52 4.47 6.25 24.26
CA ARG A 52 5.65 6.68 23.49
C ARG A 52 5.45 6.54 21.99
N ARG A 53 4.69 5.53 21.56
CA ARG A 53 4.33 5.27 20.17
C ARG A 53 2.96 4.62 20.09
N ILE A 54 2.17 4.99 19.10
CA ILE A 54 0.88 4.35 18.82
C ILE A 54 1.03 3.42 17.62
N LEU A 55 0.63 2.16 17.81
CA LEU A 55 0.70 1.13 16.79
C LEU A 55 -0.67 0.97 16.12
N TYR A 56 -0.65 0.88 14.80
CA TYR A 56 -1.86 0.76 13.98
C TYR A 56 -2.98 1.73 14.37
N PRO A 57 -2.70 3.06 14.37
CA PRO A 57 -3.62 4.09 14.88
C PRO A 57 -4.93 4.19 14.10
N THR A 58 -5.08 3.54 12.97
CA THR A 58 -6.09 3.77 11.93
C THR A 58 -5.86 5.09 11.17
N ALA A 59 -6.43 5.20 9.95
CA ALA A 59 -6.25 6.41 9.14
C ALA A 59 -6.75 7.68 9.85
N PHE A 60 -7.82 7.56 10.64
CA PHE A 60 -8.38 8.68 11.40
C PHE A 60 -7.42 9.23 12.45
N TYR A 61 -6.88 8.35 13.30
CA TYR A 61 -6.00 8.78 14.39
C TYR A 61 -4.55 9.04 13.97
N ALA A 62 -4.09 8.47 12.83
CA ALA A 62 -2.71 8.65 12.38
C ALA A 62 -2.35 10.13 12.17
N SER A 63 -3.23 10.89 11.50
CA SER A 63 -3.02 12.32 11.27
C SER A 63 -3.11 13.15 12.55
N LEU A 64 -4.00 12.80 13.48
CA LEU A 64 -4.14 13.47 14.75
C LEU A 64 -2.89 13.29 15.61
N PHE A 65 -2.42 12.05 15.77
CA PHE A 65 -1.20 11.79 16.52
C PHE A 65 0.04 12.43 15.89
N ASN A 66 0.11 12.43 14.54
CA ASN A 66 1.19 13.14 13.87
C ASN A 66 1.17 14.65 14.14
N ALA A 67 -0.01 15.29 14.13
CA ALA A 67 -0.16 16.70 14.46
C ALA A 67 0.22 17.01 15.93
N MET A 68 0.07 16.03 16.83
CA MET A 68 0.51 16.11 18.23
C MET A 68 2.01 15.79 18.41
N GLY A 69 2.77 15.53 17.35
CA GLY A 69 4.17 15.10 17.41
C GLY A 69 4.37 13.69 17.97
N LYS A 70 3.30 12.89 18.03
CA LYS A 70 3.35 11.53 18.57
C LYS A 70 3.68 10.51 17.46
N PRO A 71 4.77 9.74 17.62
CA PRO A 71 5.15 8.73 16.63
C PRO A 71 4.08 7.64 16.48
N THR A 72 3.84 7.22 15.25
CA THR A 72 2.95 6.08 14.95
C THR A 72 3.69 5.01 14.17
N PHE A 73 3.15 3.80 14.16
CA PHE A 73 3.49 2.74 13.23
C PHE A 73 2.18 2.00 12.84
N PRO A 74 1.87 1.84 11.57
CA PRO A 74 2.54 2.47 10.44
C PRO A 74 2.55 4.00 10.52
N SER A 75 3.47 4.61 9.77
CA SER A 75 3.63 6.06 9.67
C SER A 75 2.36 6.72 9.13
N VAL A 76 2.16 8.00 9.42
CA VAL A 76 1.06 8.78 8.82
C VAL A 76 1.16 8.79 7.30
N HIS A 77 2.37 8.76 6.74
CA HIS A 77 2.60 8.73 5.29
C HIS A 77 2.07 7.45 4.66
N THR A 78 2.26 6.30 5.31
CA THR A 78 1.67 5.03 4.89
C THR A 78 0.14 5.13 4.78
N TYR A 79 -0.53 5.70 5.79
CA TYR A 79 -1.99 5.88 5.76
C TYR A 79 -2.44 6.89 4.70
N THR A 80 -1.71 7.98 4.53
CA THR A 80 -2.11 9.10 3.65
C THR A 80 -1.91 8.78 2.18
N PHE A 81 -0.77 8.16 1.83
CA PHE A 81 -0.34 8.01 0.45
C PHE A 81 -0.52 6.60 -0.10
N ALA A 82 -0.33 5.55 0.69
CA ALA A 82 -0.45 4.17 0.20
C ALA A 82 -1.87 3.71 -0.16
N MET A 83 -2.88 4.60 -0.09
CA MET A 83 -4.27 4.31 -0.46
C MET A 83 -4.87 5.33 -1.44
N ASP A 84 -4.09 6.29 -1.94
CA ASP A 84 -4.54 7.33 -2.88
C ASP A 84 -3.58 7.38 -4.09
N LYS A 85 -3.98 6.79 -5.21
CA LYS A 85 -3.17 6.73 -6.43
C LYS A 85 -2.78 8.10 -6.97
N ILE A 86 -3.62 9.11 -6.82
CA ILE A 86 -3.31 10.47 -7.26
C ILE A 86 -2.14 11.03 -6.44
N ARG A 87 -2.24 10.91 -5.12
CA ARG A 87 -1.17 11.38 -4.23
C ARG A 87 0.12 10.58 -4.40
N GLN A 88 0.02 9.26 -4.59
CA GLN A 88 1.19 8.41 -4.87
C GLN A 88 1.89 8.87 -6.15
N THR A 89 1.15 9.06 -7.26
CA THR A 89 1.75 9.50 -8.52
C THR A 89 2.44 10.85 -8.39
N ALA A 90 1.79 11.82 -7.75
CA ALA A 90 2.40 13.13 -7.52
C ALA A 90 3.70 12.99 -6.69
N MET A 91 3.68 12.16 -5.66
CA MET A 91 4.85 11.89 -4.82
C MET A 91 5.96 11.19 -5.60
N PHE A 92 5.65 10.18 -6.43
CA PHE A 92 6.62 9.49 -7.28
C PHE A 92 7.30 10.46 -8.25
N GLN A 93 6.53 11.36 -8.87
CA GLN A 93 7.05 12.39 -9.77
C GLN A 93 8.01 13.34 -9.04
N MET A 94 7.62 13.84 -7.86
CA MET A 94 8.42 14.77 -7.06
C MET A 94 9.70 14.12 -6.51
N LEU A 95 9.66 12.84 -6.17
CA LEU A 95 10.78 12.10 -5.55
C LEU A 95 11.64 11.33 -6.58
N GLY A 96 11.29 11.40 -7.86
CA GLY A 96 12.00 10.67 -8.91
C GLY A 96 11.91 9.15 -8.78
N VAL A 97 10.77 8.62 -8.28
CA VAL A 97 10.52 7.18 -8.24
C VAL A 97 10.16 6.70 -9.66
N PRO A 98 10.87 5.71 -10.23
CA PRO A 98 10.54 5.16 -11.52
C PRO A 98 9.13 4.56 -11.52
N HIS A 99 8.25 5.06 -12.38
CA HIS A 99 6.86 4.60 -12.51
C HIS A 99 6.40 4.75 -13.96
N PRO A 100 5.36 4.02 -14.40
CA PRO A 100 4.81 4.18 -15.75
C PRO A 100 4.33 5.61 -15.99
N LYS A 101 4.45 6.09 -17.25
CA LYS A 101 3.91 7.40 -17.62
C LYS A 101 2.46 7.51 -17.15
N THR A 102 2.20 8.47 -16.29
CA THR A 102 0.89 8.63 -15.65
C THR A 102 0.50 10.08 -15.57
N ARG A 103 -0.77 10.38 -15.86
CA ARG A 103 -1.34 11.72 -15.71
C ARG A 103 -2.78 11.67 -15.20
N VAL A 104 -3.11 12.67 -14.38
CA VAL A 104 -4.46 12.88 -13.84
C VAL A 104 -5.08 14.10 -14.52
N TYR A 105 -6.30 13.93 -15.04
CA TYR A 105 -7.03 14.98 -15.75
C TYR A 105 -8.24 15.39 -14.94
N TYR A 106 -8.35 16.70 -14.66
CA TYR A 106 -9.43 17.29 -13.87
C TYR A 106 -10.38 18.09 -14.78
N GLY A 107 -11.67 17.80 -14.65
CA GLY A 107 -12.70 18.52 -15.38
C GLY A 107 -12.72 18.27 -16.91
N PRO A 108 -13.73 18.78 -17.62
CA PRO A 108 -13.96 18.47 -19.03
C PRO A 108 -12.82 18.93 -19.94
N ARG A 109 -12.30 20.14 -19.73
CA ARG A 109 -11.23 20.71 -20.59
C ARG A 109 -9.98 19.84 -20.62
N GLN A 110 -9.49 19.44 -19.44
CA GLN A 110 -8.30 18.58 -19.40
C GLN A 110 -8.57 17.19 -19.97
N LYS A 111 -9.77 16.61 -19.71
CA LYS A 111 -10.13 15.29 -20.24
C LYS A 111 -10.14 15.25 -21.77
N GLN A 112 -10.41 16.35 -22.45
CA GLN A 112 -10.35 16.45 -23.91
C GLN A 112 -8.91 16.30 -24.45
N THR A 113 -7.88 16.56 -23.65
CA THR A 113 -6.48 16.45 -24.09
C THR A 113 -5.86 15.06 -23.87
N ILE A 114 -6.61 14.08 -23.36
CA ILE A 114 -6.07 12.74 -23.08
C ILE A 114 -5.40 12.13 -24.33
N LEU A 115 -6.08 12.15 -25.48
CA LEU A 115 -5.59 11.55 -26.73
C LEU A 115 -4.44 12.34 -27.40
N SER A 116 -4.15 13.56 -26.97
CA SER A 116 -2.93 14.26 -27.39
C SER A 116 -1.67 13.80 -26.64
N GLU A 117 -1.84 13.09 -25.52
CA GLU A 117 -0.74 12.66 -24.67
C GLU A 117 -0.60 11.14 -24.55
N PHE A 118 -1.70 10.40 -24.77
CA PHE A 118 -1.76 8.94 -24.71
C PHE A 118 -2.40 8.37 -25.96
N SER A 119 -1.72 7.41 -26.58
CA SER A 119 -2.24 6.60 -27.69
C SER A 119 -2.83 5.30 -27.17
N PHE A 120 -3.84 4.75 -27.85
CA PHE A 120 -4.38 3.44 -27.53
C PHE A 120 -3.36 2.32 -27.78
N PRO A 121 -3.34 1.25 -26.97
CA PRO A 121 -4.10 1.10 -25.72
C PRO A 121 -3.44 1.81 -24.54
N PHE A 122 -4.22 2.21 -23.54
CA PHE A 122 -3.72 2.70 -22.26
C PHE A 122 -4.60 2.21 -21.10
N ILE A 123 -4.09 2.35 -19.88
CA ILE A 123 -4.82 1.99 -18.66
C ILE A 123 -5.51 3.21 -18.07
N ALA A 124 -6.79 3.07 -17.74
CA ALA A 124 -7.52 4.02 -16.93
C ALA A 124 -7.84 3.40 -15.56
N LYS A 125 -7.68 4.17 -14.47
CA LYS A 125 -7.89 3.67 -13.12
C LYS A 125 -8.90 4.52 -12.35
N ILE A 126 -9.68 3.90 -11.46
CA ILE A 126 -10.39 4.61 -10.40
C ILE A 126 -9.33 4.97 -9.33
N PRO A 127 -9.06 6.26 -9.09
CA PRO A 127 -7.91 6.65 -8.28
C PRO A 127 -8.10 6.46 -6.78
N ARG A 128 -9.34 6.40 -6.29
CA ARG A 128 -9.69 6.26 -4.87
C ARG A 128 -10.83 5.26 -4.68
N GLY A 129 -10.85 4.58 -3.54
CA GLY A 129 -11.95 3.67 -3.20
C GLY A 129 -12.02 2.38 -4.02
N SER A 130 -11.05 2.11 -4.88
CA SER A 130 -10.94 0.86 -5.63
C SER A 130 -9.79 0.02 -5.11
N ALA A 131 -10.02 -1.28 -5.00
CA ALA A 131 -9.01 -2.26 -4.59
C ALA A 131 -9.17 -3.56 -5.40
N ARG A 132 -8.19 -4.46 -5.32
CA ARG A 132 -8.25 -5.80 -5.92
C ARG A 132 -8.43 -5.80 -7.44
N GLY A 133 -7.91 -4.80 -8.15
CA GLY A 133 -8.03 -4.71 -9.62
C GLY A 133 -9.40 -4.32 -10.17
N GLN A 134 -10.42 -4.08 -9.32
CA GLN A 134 -11.78 -3.76 -9.78
C GLN A 134 -11.90 -2.38 -10.44
N GLY A 135 -10.98 -1.48 -10.21
CA GLY A 135 -10.99 -0.12 -10.78
C GLY A 135 -9.94 0.09 -11.86
N VAL A 136 -9.50 -0.96 -12.57
CA VAL A 136 -8.49 -0.90 -13.64
C VAL A 136 -9.14 -1.32 -14.96
N PHE A 137 -9.06 -0.45 -15.96
CA PHE A 137 -9.69 -0.59 -17.27
C PHE A 137 -8.63 -0.48 -18.36
N LEU A 138 -8.62 -1.42 -19.29
CA LEU A 138 -7.88 -1.31 -20.54
C LEU A 138 -8.75 -0.49 -21.50
N ILE A 139 -8.21 0.58 -22.01
CA ILE A 139 -8.87 1.48 -22.97
C ILE A 139 -8.22 1.27 -24.32
N THR A 140 -8.94 0.67 -25.24
CA THR A 140 -8.44 0.28 -26.57
C THR A 140 -8.97 1.15 -27.72
N ASN A 141 -10.03 1.90 -27.45
CA ASN A 141 -10.73 2.68 -28.46
C ASN A 141 -11.50 3.86 -27.84
N PRO A 142 -12.02 4.81 -28.66
CA PRO A 142 -12.76 5.97 -28.17
C PRO A 142 -14.04 5.63 -27.38
N LYS A 143 -14.71 4.50 -27.67
CA LYS A 143 -15.92 4.06 -26.96
C LYS A 143 -15.59 3.65 -25.53
N ASP A 144 -14.49 2.91 -25.32
CA ASP A 144 -14.02 2.54 -23.98
C ASP A 144 -13.69 3.80 -23.17
N LEU A 145 -12.97 4.77 -23.81
CA LEU A 145 -12.64 6.02 -23.18
C LEU A 145 -13.89 6.80 -22.76
N SER A 146 -14.86 6.94 -23.66
CA SER A 146 -16.14 7.62 -23.36
C SER A 146 -16.86 6.96 -22.19
N THR A 147 -16.93 5.64 -22.18
CA THR A 147 -17.55 4.85 -21.09
C THR A 147 -16.84 5.09 -19.75
N TYR A 148 -15.50 5.14 -19.76
CA TYR A 148 -14.73 5.46 -18.55
C TYR A 148 -14.97 6.90 -18.08
N LEU A 149 -15.01 7.88 -19.00
CA LEU A 149 -15.15 9.30 -18.69
C LEU A 149 -16.56 9.71 -18.18
N ASN A 150 -17.59 8.88 -18.40
CA ASN A 150 -18.92 9.08 -17.82
C ASN A 150 -18.91 9.02 -16.28
N ARG A 151 -17.82 8.53 -15.67
CA ARG A 151 -17.65 8.51 -14.22
C ARG A 151 -17.37 9.91 -13.69
N LYS A 152 -17.95 10.22 -12.54
CA LYS A 152 -17.64 11.47 -11.81
C LYS A 152 -16.21 11.45 -11.28
N GLY A 153 -15.59 12.63 -11.20
CA GLY A 153 -14.26 12.81 -10.64
C GLY A 153 -13.14 12.86 -11.68
N PRO A 154 -11.88 12.87 -11.24
CA PRO A 154 -10.72 12.95 -12.12
C PRO A 154 -10.51 11.66 -12.92
N ALA A 155 -9.98 11.79 -14.14
CA ALA A 155 -9.52 10.65 -14.93
C ALA A 155 -8.05 10.39 -14.63
N TYR A 156 -7.72 9.18 -14.20
CA TYR A 156 -6.36 8.71 -13.95
C TYR A 156 -5.93 7.82 -15.11
N ILE A 157 -5.03 8.31 -15.93
CA ILE A 157 -4.57 7.63 -17.16
C ILE A 157 -3.10 7.24 -16.99
N GLN A 158 -2.78 6.02 -17.37
CA GLN A 158 -1.44 5.45 -17.29
C GLN A 158 -1.13 4.70 -18.57
N GLU A 159 0.11 4.75 -19.04
CA GLU A 159 0.52 3.95 -20.20
C GLU A 159 0.23 2.47 -19.97
N TYR A 160 -0.08 1.79 -21.06
CA TYR A 160 -0.24 0.33 -21.07
C TYR A 160 1.14 -0.32 -21.18
N LEU A 161 1.43 -1.19 -20.24
CA LEU A 161 2.56 -2.09 -20.29
C LEU A 161 2.01 -3.50 -20.54
N ALA A 162 2.49 -4.16 -21.59
CA ALA A 162 2.12 -5.55 -21.86
C ALA A 162 2.84 -6.46 -20.88
N LEU A 163 2.17 -6.82 -19.80
CA LEU A 163 2.71 -7.57 -18.68
C LEU A 163 1.92 -8.85 -18.47
N ASP A 164 2.60 -9.96 -18.28
CA ASP A 164 2.05 -11.22 -17.84
C ASP A 164 2.16 -11.43 -16.32
N ARG A 165 3.05 -10.67 -15.67
CA ARG A 165 3.32 -10.77 -14.23
C ARG A 165 3.81 -9.46 -13.63
N ASP A 166 3.68 -9.35 -12.32
CA ASP A 166 4.29 -8.30 -11.50
C ASP A 166 4.86 -8.88 -10.19
N MET A 167 5.68 -8.10 -9.52
CA MET A 167 6.28 -8.45 -8.24
C MET A 167 5.52 -7.75 -7.11
N ARG A 168 5.08 -8.50 -6.10
CA ARG A 168 4.63 -7.97 -4.82
C ARG A 168 5.74 -8.09 -3.81
N ILE A 169 6.25 -6.94 -3.34
CA ILE A 169 7.30 -6.85 -2.33
C ILE A 169 6.71 -6.21 -1.09
N ILE A 170 6.72 -6.95 0.03
CA ILE A 170 6.11 -6.53 1.29
C ILE A 170 7.21 -6.08 2.24
N ILE A 171 7.07 -4.84 2.72
CA ILE A 171 8.00 -4.19 3.63
C ILE A 171 7.28 -3.91 4.94
N ILE A 172 7.90 -4.31 6.07
CA ILE A 172 7.48 -3.99 7.42
C ILE A 172 8.68 -3.41 8.17
N GLY A 173 8.53 -2.22 8.70
CA GLY A 173 9.66 -1.45 9.22
C GLY A 173 10.57 -0.99 8.07
N ARG A 174 11.76 -1.57 8.00
CA ARG A 174 12.75 -1.31 6.95
C ARG A 174 13.18 -2.57 6.20
N ASP A 175 12.50 -3.68 6.46
CA ASP A 175 12.90 -4.98 5.94
C ASP A 175 11.88 -5.51 4.92
N VAL A 176 12.39 -6.13 3.87
CA VAL A 176 11.56 -6.94 2.99
C VAL A 176 11.24 -8.24 3.72
N VAL A 177 10.00 -8.39 4.13
CA VAL A 177 9.53 -9.57 4.87
C VAL A 177 8.99 -10.68 3.97
N LEU A 178 8.57 -10.34 2.75
CA LEU A 178 8.15 -11.30 1.73
C LEU A 178 8.17 -10.65 0.34
N ALA A 179 8.65 -11.38 -0.65
CA ALA A 179 8.57 -10.98 -2.06
C ALA A 179 8.15 -12.18 -2.91
N TYR A 180 7.30 -11.93 -3.91
CA TYR A 180 6.82 -12.97 -4.82
C TYR A 180 6.26 -12.37 -6.11
N TRP A 181 6.19 -13.19 -7.15
CA TRP A 181 5.54 -12.86 -8.41
C TRP A 181 4.04 -13.14 -8.33
N ARG A 182 3.26 -12.27 -8.96
CA ARG A 182 1.87 -12.52 -9.29
C ARG A 182 1.77 -12.65 -10.79
N VAL A 183 1.29 -13.79 -11.26
CA VAL A 183 1.18 -14.11 -12.68
C VAL A 183 -0.28 -14.04 -13.09
N ALA A 184 -0.55 -13.33 -14.18
CA ALA A 184 -1.89 -13.19 -14.73
C ALA A 184 -2.38 -14.51 -15.34
N PRO A 185 -3.69 -14.80 -15.33
CA PRO A 185 -4.25 -15.83 -16.20
C PRO A 185 -4.04 -15.49 -17.68
N ALA A 186 -4.01 -16.52 -18.54
CA ALA A 186 -3.67 -16.39 -19.98
C ALA A 186 -4.50 -15.33 -20.73
N ASP A 187 -5.76 -15.10 -20.31
CA ASP A 187 -6.71 -14.26 -21.04
C ASP A 187 -6.90 -12.87 -20.42
N THR A 188 -6.00 -12.45 -19.52
CA THR A 188 -6.13 -11.15 -18.87
C THR A 188 -4.77 -10.50 -18.59
N PHE A 189 -4.75 -9.17 -18.59
CA PHE A 189 -3.58 -8.39 -18.19
C PHE A 189 -3.51 -8.15 -16.67
N LYS A 190 -4.51 -8.63 -15.89
CA LYS A 190 -4.61 -8.37 -14.45
C LYS A 190 -3.91 -9.47 -13.66
N THR A 191 -2.86 -9.12 -12.97
CA THR A 191 -2.05 -10.01 -12.13
C THR A 191 -2.65 -10.25 -10.74
N ASN A 192 -3.70 -9.49 -10.38
CA ASN A 192 -4.31 -9.56 -9.05
C ASN A 192 -4.83 -10.96 -8.72
N ILE A 193 -4.42 -11.52 -7.59
CA ILE A 193 -4.84 -12.85 -7.09
C ILE A 193 -6.35 -12.99 -6.98
N SER A 194 -7.06 -11.89 -6.64
CA SER A 194 -8.53 -11.86 -6.56
C SER A 194 -9.22 -11.86 -7.92
N GLN A 195 -8.47 -11.72 -9.01
CA GLN A 195 -8.94 -11.77 -10.39
C GLN A 195 -8.44 -13.02 -11.13
N GLY A 196 -8.06 -14.07 -10.38
CA GLY A 196 -7.60 -15.34 -10.94
C GLY A 196 -6.09 -15.48 -11.06
N GLY A 197 -5.31 -14.46 -10.75
CA GLY A 197 -3.84 -14.55 -10.74
C GLY A 197 -3.33 -15.58 -9.72
N HIS A 198 -2.18 -16.16 -10.00
CA HIS A 198 -1.51 -17.08 -9.09
C HIS A 198 -0.18 -16.52 -8.57
N ILE A 199 0.28 -17.06 -7.43
CA ILE A 199 1.54 -16.68 -6.81
C ILE A 199 2.62 -17.65 -7.29
N CYS A 200 3.78 -17.08 -7.69
CA CYS A 200 5.00 -17.83 -7.95
C CYS A 200 6.12 -17.26 -7.05
N PHE A 201 6.89 -18.14 -6.44
CA PHE A 201 8.02 -17.80 -5.54
C PHE A 201 9.37 -17.93 -6.24
N ASP A 202 9.42 -17.79 -7.55
CA ASP A 202 10.70 -17.63 -8.24
C ASP A 202 11.48 -16.44 -7.66
N PRO A 203 12.81 -16.47 -7.70
CA PRO A 203 13.63 -15.39 -7.19
C PRO A 203 13.22 -14.03 -7.76
N VAL A 204 12.97 -13.07 -6.88
CA VAL A 204 12.72 -11.67 -7.27
C VAL A 204 14.08 -10.99 -7.46
N PRO A 205 14.30 -10.27 -8.58
CA PRO A 205 15.57 -9.60 -8.86
C PRO A 205 15.97 -8.62 -7.75
N ALA A 206 17.25 -8.63 -7.36
CA ALA A 206 17.78 -7.73 -6.32
C ALA A 206 17.49 -6.26 -6.62
N ALA A 207 17.64 -5.83 -7.88
CA ALA A 207 17.32 -4.46 -8.29
C ALA A 207 15.86 -4.06 -8.08
N ALA A 208 14.91 -5.01 -8.13
CA ALA A 208 13.51 -4.75 -7.79
C ALA A 208 13.31 -4.63 -6.28
N LEU A 209 14.02 -5.43 -5.47
CA LEU A 209 14.01 -5.31 -4.00
C LEU A 209 14.59 -3.95 -3.57
N ASP A 210 15.73 -3.54 -4.15
CA ASP A 210 16.36 -2.25 -3.88
C ASP A 210 15.46 -1.08 -4.27
N LEU A 211 14.76 -1.18 -5.42
CA LEU A 211 13.79 -0.17 -5.83
C LEU A 211 12.62 -0.08 -4.84
N ALA A 212 12.12 -1.22 -4.35
CA ALA A 212 11.05 -1.24 -3.36
C ALA A 212 11.49 -0.57 -2.04
N LEU A 213 12.66 -0.93 -1.51
CA LEU A 213 13.20 -0.35 -0.28
C LEU A 213 13.45 1.17 -0.43
N SER A 214 14.10 1.57 -1.53
CA SER A 214 14.32 2.99 -1.84
C SER A 214 13.00 3.76 -1.98
N THR A 215 11.99 3.17 -2.59
CA THR A 215 10.65 3.79 -2.71
C THR A 215 10.00 3.93 -1.36
N ALA A 216 10.02 2.89 -0.51
CA ALA A 216 9.44 2.94 0.82
C ALA A 216 10.13 4.02 1.69
N ASP A 217 11.45 4.09 1.65
CA ASP A 217 12.24 5.10 2.39
C ASP A 217 11.90 6.52 1.92
N LYS A 218 11.99 6.80 0.61
CA LYS A 218 11.66 8.11 0.03
C LYS A 218 10.23 8.56 0.33
N CYS A 219 9.27 7.62 0.32
CA CYS A 219 7.86 7.91 0.56
C CYS A 219 7.50 7.92 2.06
N GLY A 220 8.41 7.53 2.95
CA GLY A 220 8.16 7.38 4.38
C GLY A 220 7.18 6.25 4.70
N TRP A 221 7.14 5.20 3.88
CA TRP A 221 6.26 4.04 4.08
C TRP A 221 6.99 2.94 4.86
N ASP A 222 6.35 2.46 5.91
CA ASP A 222 6.93 1.49 6.84
C ASP A 222 6.07 0.24 7.10
N ASP A 223 4.91 0.11 6.43
CA ASP A 223 4.09 -1.10 6.37
C ASP A 223 3.32 -1.10 5.05
N VAL A 224 3.94 -1.62 3.99
CA VAL A 224 3.43 -1.50 2.63
C VAL A 224 3.77 -2.71 1.78
N GLY A 225 2.85 -3.08 0.87
CA GLY A 225 3.15 -3.96 -0.25
C GLY A 225 3.33 -3.11 -1.50
N ILE A 226 4.51 -3.12 -2.07
CA ILE A 226 4.86 -2.38 -3.30
C ILE A 226 4.72 -3.32 -4.49
N ASP A 227 4.02 -2.86 -5.52
CA ASP A 227 3.86 -3.56 -6.79
C ASP A 227 4.86 -3.01 -7.79
N ILE A 228 5.75 -3.87 -8.28
CA ILE A 228 6.79 -3.53 -9.25
C ILE A 228 6.64 -4.40 -10.49
N VAL A 229 6.86 -3.81 -11.64
CA VAL A 229 6.91 -4.50 -12.93
C VAL A 229 8.26 -4.30 -13.58
N GLU A 230 8.63 -5.26 -14.41
CA GLU A 230 9.75 -5.12 -15.34
C GLU A 230 9.20 -4.82 -16.73
N SER A 231 9.70 -3.76 -17.34
CA SER A 231 9.35 -3.37 -18.71
C SER A 231 10.57 -2.80 -19.40
N GLN A 232 10.91 -3.36 -20.56
CA GLN A 232 12.06 -2.93 -21.37
C GLN A 232 13.38 -2.86 -20.58
N GLY A 233 13.64 -3.87 -19.73
CA GLY A 233 14.84 -3.96 -18.92
C GLY A 233 14.88 -2.95 -17.74
N ARG A 234 13.76 -2.30 -17.40
CA ARG A 234 13.64 -1.36 -16.29
C ARG A 234 12.58 -1.80 -15.31
N PHE A 235 12.82 -1.60 -14.02
CA PHE A 235 11.82 -1.80 -12.99
C PHE A 235 11.04 -0.51 -12.74
N LEU A 236 9.71 -0.62 -12.68
CA LEU A 236 8.80 0.49 -12.48
C LEU A 236 7.83 0.18 -11.34
N VAL A 237 7.63 1.13 -10.44
CA VAL A 237 6.67 1.02 -9.33
C VAL A 237 5.27 1.31 -9.86
N LEU A 238 4.35 0.37 -9.73
CA LEU A 238 2.94 0.56 -10.10
C LEU A 238 2.15 1.27 -9.00
N GLU A 239 2.27 0.78 -7.77
CA GLU A 239 1.59 1.34 -6.59
C GLU A 239 2.14 0.78 -5.29
N GLY A 240 1.89 1.50 -4.18
CA GLY A 240 2.04 1.01 -2.81
C GLY A 240 0.69 0.79 -2.15
N ASN A 241 0.53 -0.34 -1.46
CA ASN A 241 -0.71 -0.73 -0.80
C ASN A 241 -0.47 -1.09 0.66
N MET A 242 -1.14 -0.40 1.58
CA MET A 242 -1.13 -0.79 3.00
C MET A 242 -1.94 -2.07 3.26
N LYS A 243 -2.96 -2.35 2.42
CA LYS A 243 -3.77 -3.57 2.49
C LYS A 243 -3.31 -4.59 1.45
N TYR A 244 -2.08 -5.07 1.57
CA TYR A 244 -1.43 -5.94 0.59
C TYR A 244 -1.90 -7.41 0.66
N GLY A 245 -2.72 -7.78 1.65
CA GLY A 245 -3.22 -9.16 1.83
C GLY A 245 -2.19 -10.09 2.47
N THR A 246 -2.67 -11.25 2.93
CA THR A 246 -1.83 -12.24 3.65
C THR A 246 -1.72 -13.57 2.91
N LYS A 247 -2.24 -13.68 1.66
CA LYS A 247 -2.25 -14.95 0.92
C LYS A 247 -0.82 -15.46 0.67
N GLY A 248 0.11 -14.56 0.28
CA GLY A 248 1.52 -14.92 0.08
C GLY A 248 2.14 -15.56 1.32
N PHE A 249 1.97 -14.95 2.50
CA PHE A 249 2.47 -15.49 3.77
C PHE A 249 1.90 -16.89 4.05
N LYS A 250 0.60 -17.09 3.86
CA LYS A 250 -0.06 -18.38 4.06
C LYS A 250 0.49 -19.46 3.14
N THR A 251 0.80 -19.11 1.88
CA THR A 251 1.32 -20.06 0.89
C THR A 251 2.71 -20.59 1.27
N VAL A 252 3.56 -19.77 1.88
CA VAL A 252 4.90 -20.19 2.36
C VAL A 252 4.90 -20.64 3.82
N GLY A 253 3.73 -20.80 4.46
CA GLY A 253 3.62 -21.26 5.84
C GLY A 253 4.10 -20.25 6.89
N ILE A 254 4.27 -18.97 6.54
CA ILE A 254 4.67 -17.92 7.49
C ILE A 254 3.43 -17.39 8.19
N ASP A 255 3.43 -17.39 9.52
CA ASP A 255 2.43 -16.64 10.27
C ASP A 255 2.72 -15.14 10.19
N TYR A 256 1.96 -14.45 9.34
CA TYR A 256 2.06 -13.00 9.17
C TYR A 256 2.06 -12.21 10.48
N LYS A 257 1.37 -12.75 11.51
CA LYS A 257 1.28 -12.08 12.81
C LYS A 257 2.61 -12.05 13.56
N GLN A 258 3.51 -12.98 13.26
CA GLN A 258 4.85 -13.01 13.85
C GLN A 258 5.79 -12.00 13.22
N MET A 259 5.42 -11.45 12.05
CA MET A 259 6.21 -10.44 11.33
C MET A 259 5.91 -9.01 11.82
N LEU A 260 4.89 -8.84 12.65
CA LEU A 260 4.46 -7.57 13.23
C LEU A 260 5.01 -7.37 14.64
#